data_fc4d692a45a73b30989eb7d950096441
#
_entry.id   fc4d692a45a73b30989eb7d950096441
#
_cell.length_a   1.000
_cell.length_b   1.000
_cell.length_c   1.000
_cell.angle_alpha   90.00
_cell.angle_beta   90.00
_cell.angle_gamma   90.00
#
_symmetry.space_group_name_H-M   'P 1'
#
loop_
_entity.id
_entity.type
_entity.pdbx_description
1 polymer ?
#
loop_
_entity_poly.entity_id
_entity_poly.type
_entity_poly.pdbx_seq_one_letter_code
_entity_poly.pdbx_strand_id
1 'polypeptide(L)'
;GFVKPGPRTDKVGAIACFEEKTAVISNSQERYNYSYTPGSLNIFANEEWSYNYNAFTEFQYPWDFRNVIFNPQNSAEIFITSWMGGVFRVENNVVVEQFMSENSPLEEYYPHNNYVSTSGMAFDKANNLWITNSKCGNLLKVRKASGDWLSIQLPYVSSEEGVVAEWILVDRYNKKWITIPRSNKLVVYDDNNTLDNLTDDIVRLVDLNSAANVSTQQINCIVEDKNGNIWIGTDLGIKIVYNSSNLMKNPIYAKNIFITQDGYTQNLLEHESITCIVVDGANRKWVGTARAGLFLISESGTEEIAKFNESNSLLFSNQINAMNINPVTGELFIATASGLMGYRTDASEGREDYSELKVFPNPVRESYTGIISVSGMMENALCKITDANG
;
A
#
# COMPACT_ATOMS: atom_id res chain seq x y z
N GLY A 1 -15.06 23.10 19.23
CA GLY A 1 -14.65 22.69 17.91
C GLY A 1 -15.55 21.60 17.41
N PHE A 2 -16.12 21.73 16.22
CA PHE A 2 -16.85 20.63 15.59
C PHE A 2 -15.82 19.56 15.21
N VAL A 3 -15.93 18.37 15.76
CA VAL A 3 -15.20 17.20 15.28
C VAL A 3 -15.81 16.86 13.91
N LYS A 4 -15.03 16.96 12.82
CA LYS A 4 -15.48 16.45 11.52
C LYS A 4 -15.81 14.96 11.72
N PRO A 5 -16.97 14.45 11.23
CA PRO A 5 -17.28 13.04 11.37
C PRO A 5 -16.20 12.22 10.68
N GLY A 6 -15.67 11.23 11.37
CA GLY A 6 -14.72 10.24 10.84
C GLY A 6 -15.45 9.06 10.21
N PRO A 7 -14.70 8.05 9.70
CA PRO A 7 -15.30 6.81 9.23
C PRO A 7 -16.05 6.15 10.40
N ARG A 8 -17.15 5.45 10.10
CA ARG A 8 -17.94 4.76 11.13
C ARG A 8 -17.32 3.42 11.56
N THR A 9 -16.00 3.34 11.58
CA THR A 9 -15.26 2.20 12.12
C THR A 9 -14.01 2.70 12.81
N ASP A 10 -13.71 2.17 13.96
CA ASP A 10 -12.44 2.32 14.67
C ASP A 10 -11.41 1.25 14.25
N LYS A 11 -11.85 0.21 13.55
CA LYS A 11 -11.02 -0.91 13.07
C LYS A 11 -10.65 -0.72 11.61
N VAL A 12 -9.92 0.33 11.32
CA VAL A 12 -9.44 0.60 9.96
C VAL A 12 -8.31 -0.35 9.61
N GLY A 13 -8.47 -1.10 8.51
CA GLY A 13 -7.50 -2.10 8.08
C GLY A 13 -6.75 -1.75 6.82
N ALA A 14 -7.39 -1.09 5.86
CA ALA A 14 -6.75 -0.60 4.65
C ALA A 14 -7.35 0.73 4.19
N ILE A 15 -6.51 1.49 3.52
CA ILE A 15 -6.82 2.82 3.01
C ILE A 15 -6.34 2.90 1.57
N ALA A 16 -7.18 3.36 0.66
CA ALA A 16 -6.79 3.70 -0.71
C ALA A 16 -7.10 5.17 -0.98
N CYS A 17 -6.17 5.88 -1.61
CA CYS A 17 -6.35 7.24 -2.07
C CYS A 17 -6.21 7.28 -3.59
N PHE A 18 -7.13 7.97 -4.25
CA PHE A 18 -7.09 8.18 -5.69
C PHE A 18 -7.80 9.50 -6.03
N GLU A 19 -7.16 10.35 -6.83
CA GLU A 19 -7.62 11.71 -7.04
C GLU A 19 -7.88 12.41 -5.68
N GLU A 20 -9.03 13.05 -5.49
CA GLU A 20 -9.42 13.68 -4.23
C GLU A 20 -10.23 12.75 -3.30
N LYS A 21 -10.29 11.44 -3.61
CA LYS A 21 -11.06 10.45 -2.86
C LYS A 21 -10.17 9.59 -1.98
N THR A 22 -10.69 9.21 -0.83
CA THR A 22 -10.07 8.24 0.07
C THR A 22 -11.08 7.19 0.47
N ALA A 23 -10.82 5.93 0.15
CA ALA A 23 -11.60 4.79 0.57
C ALA A 23 -10.96 4.11 1.78
N VAL A 24 -11.78 3.78 2.76
CA VAL A 24 -11.38 3.16 4.02
C VAL A 24 -12.26 1.94 4.28
N ILE A 25 -11.66 0.80 4.55
CA ILE A 25 -12.36 -0.42 4.90
C ILE A 25 -12.09 -0.84 6.33
N SER A 26 -13.08 -1.50 6.95
CA SER A 26 -12.88 -2.20 8.21
C SER A 26 -12.09 -3.49 7.98
N ASN A 27 -11.23 -3.84 8.93
CA ASN A 27 -10.52 -5.11 8.93
C ASN A 27 -10.46 -5.68 10.34
N SER A 28 -10.35 -7.01 10.43
CA SER A 28 -9.90 -7.63 11.66
C SER A 28 -8.43 -7.34 11.89
N GLN A 29 -8.03 -7.22 13.12
CA GLN A 29 -6.62 -7.09 13.48
C GLN A 29 -5.86 -8.43 13.40
N GLU A 30 -6.58 -9.52 13.16
CA GLU A 30 -6.02 -10.85 13.04
C GLU A 30 -5.61 -11.13 11.59
N ARG A 31 -4.30 -11.21 11.37
CA ARG A 31 -3.71 -11.22 10.04
C ARG A 31 -4.02 -12.47 9.20
N TYR A 32 -4.15 -13.66 9.83
CA TYR A 32 -4.28 -14.93 9.10
C TYR A 32 -5.43 -15.81 9.57
N ASN A 33 -6.17 -15.37 10.57
CA ASN A 33 -7.32 -16.07 11.11
C ASN A 33 -8.63 -15.50 10.57
N TYR A 34 -9.68 -16.29 10.65
CA TYR A 34 -11.03 -15.84 10.36
C TYR A 34 -11.61 -15.20 11.63
N SER A 35 -11.85 -13.90 11.59
CA SER A 35 -12.35 -13.11 12.71
C SER A 35 -13.82 -12.80 12.61
N TYR A 36 -14.40 -13.04 11.42
CA TYR A 36 -15.80 -12.73 11.12
C TYR A 36 -16.16 -11.26 11.37
N THR A 37 -15.19 -10.37 11.15
CA THR A 37 -15.40 -8.94 11.26
C THR A 37 -16.22 -8.45 10.06
N PRO A 38 -17.43 -7.88 10.25
CA PRO A 38 -18.24 -7.39 9.15
C PRO A 38 -17.50 -6.35 8.31
N GLY A 39 -17.54 -6.53 6.99
CA GLY A 39 -16.96 -5.60 6.05
C GLY A 39 -17.71 -4.28 6.02
N SER A 40 -16.99 -3.18 5.93
CA SER A 40 -17.55 -1.86 5.69
C SER A 40 -16.67 -1.07 4.73
N LEU A 41 -17.30 -0.25 3.91
CA LEU A 41 -16.63 0.71 3.04
C LEU A 41 -17.08 2.11 3.42
N ASN A 42 -16.12 2.99 3.67
CA ASN A 42 -16.34 4.40 3.96
C ASN A 42 -15.52 5.21 2.95
N ILE A 43 -16.12 6.21 2.31
CA ILE A 43 -15.46 7.05 1.32
C ILE A 43 -15.47 8.49 1.79
N PHE A 44 -14.29 9.09 1.79
CA PHE A 44 -14.09 10.52 2.03
C PHE A 44 -13.87 11.20 0.67
N ALA A 45 -14.71 12.16 0.36
CA ALA A 45 -14.61 12.97 -0.85
C ALA A 45 -15.30 14.33 -0.61
N ASN A 46 -14.81 15.41 -1.20
CA ASN A 46 -15.36 16.75 -1.04
C ASN A 46 -15.54 17.15 0.44
N GLU A 47 -14.55 16.81 1.27
CA GLU A 47 -14.55 17.07 2.73
C GLU A 47 -15.65 16.34 3.52
N GLU A 48 -16.36 15.39 2.93
CA GLU A 48 -17.45 14.64 3.57
C GLU A 48 -17.22 13.14 3.52
N TRP A 49 -17.71 12.43 4.56
CA TRP A 49 -17.72 10.98 4.62
C TRP A 49 -19.05 10.43 4.13
N SER A 50 -19.01 9.48 3.21
CA SER A 50 -20.15 8.63 2.84
C SER A 50 -19.94 7.20 3.37
N TYR A 51 -21.05 6.54 3.72
CA TYR A 51 -21.03 5.24 4.39
C TYR A 51 -21.94 4.28 3.65
N ASN A 52 -21.47 3.05 3.45
CA ASN A 52 -22.29 2.02 2.82
C ASN A 52 -22.30 0.74 3.70
N TYR A 53 -23.16 0.74 4.71
CA TYR A 53 -23.26 -0.36 5.68
C TYR A 53 -23.96 -1.59 5.13
N ASN A 54 -25.00 -1.38 4.33
CA ASN A 54 -25.86 -2.47 3.86
C ASN A 54 -25.44 -2.98 2.48
N ALA A 55 -24.42 -2.39 1.87
CA ALA A 55 -24.01 -2.76 0.51
C ALA A 55 -23.55 -4.20 0.37
N PHE A 56 -23.08 -4.78 1.45
CA PHE A 56 -22.51 -6.12 1.43
C PHE A 56 -23.41 -7.21 1.99
N THR A 57 -24.57 -6.87 2.57
CA THR A 57 -25.43 -7.83 3.30
C THR A 57 -26.08 -8.89 2.42
N GLU A 58 -26.21 -8.63 1.13
CA GLU A 58 -26.80 -9.58 0.16
C GLU A 58 -25.76 -10.51 -0.46
N PHE A 59 -24.46 -10.35 -0.11
CA PHE A 59 -23.36 -11.10 -0.67
C PHE A 59 -22.85 -12.18 0.30
N GLN A 60 -22.12 -13.16 -0.26
CA GLN A 60 -21.59 -14.27 0.54
C GLN A 60 -20.37 -13.83 1.32
N TYR A 61 -20.33 -14.16 2.61
CA TYR A 61 -19.15 -13.98 3.49
C TYR A 61 -18.50 -12.58 3.41
N PRO A 62 -19.25 -11.48 3.57
CA PRO A 62 -18.70 -10.12 3.48
C PRO A 62 -17.94 -9.75 4.75
N TRP A 63 -16.97 -10.57 5.13
CA TRP A 63 -16.20 -10.43 6.37
C TRP A 63 -14.71 -10.35 6.09
N ASP A 64 -13.98 -9.80 7.06
CA ASP A 64 -12.52 -9.76 7.09
C ASP A 64 -11.93 -9.17 5.80
N PHE A 65 -12.34 -7.96 5.45
CA PHE A 65 -11.80 -7.23 4.31
C PHE A 65 -10.29 -6.99 4.48
N ARG A 66 -9.52 -7.09 3.40
CA ARG A 66 -8.06 -7.06 3.44
C ARG A 66 -7.44 -5.87 2.75
N ASN A 67 -7.88 -5.59 1.56
CA ASN A 67 -7.34 -4.51 0.74
C ASN A 67 -8.45 -3.82 -0.02
N VAL A 68 -8.24 -2.55 -0.34
CA VAL A 68 -9.12 -1.72 -1.16
C VAL A 68 -8.28 -0.94 -2.14
N ILE A 69 -8.68 -0.91 -3.41
CA ILE A 69 -8.01 -0.11 -4.45
C ILE A 69 -9.04 0.50 -5.40
N PHE A 70 -8.74 1.67 -5.91
CA PHE A 70 -9.47 2.27 -7.03
C PHE A 70 -8.95 1.72 -8.35
N ASN A 71 -9.83 1.63 -9.35
CA ASN A 71 -9.41 1.42 -10.73
C ASN A 71 -8.72 2.71 -11.23
N PRO A 72 -7.45 2.65 -11.67
CA PRO A 72 -6.72 3.85 -12.09
C PRO A 72 -7.26 4.51 -13.36
N GLN A 73 -8.14 3.84 -14.12
CA GLN A 73 -8.81 4.38 -15.31
C GLN A 73 -10.26 4.80 -15.04
N ASN A 74 -10.80 4.49 -13.85
CA ASN A 74 -12.18 4.80 -13.48
C ASN A 74 -12.31 5.00 -11.97
N SER A 75 -12.25 6.23 -11.50
CA SER A 75 -12.32 6.59 -10.07
C SER A 75 -13.68 6.28 -9.41
N ALA A 76 -14.69 5.87 -10.18
CA ALA A 76 -15.96 5.39 -9.65
C ALA A 76 -15.95 3.90 -9.30
N GLU A 77 -14.94 3.15 -9.77
CA GLU A 77 -14.80 1.71 -9.57
C GLU A 77 -13.74 1.40 -8.51
N ILE A 78 -14.14 0.58 -7.54
CA ILE A 78 -13.31 0.15 -6.40
C ILE A 78 -13.36 -1.37 -6.33
N PHE A 79 -12.24 -1.98 -6.00
CA PHE A 79 -12.16 -3.40 -5.69
C PHE A 79 -11.77 -3.59 -4.22
N ILE A 80 -12.39 -4.59 -3.58
CA ILE A 80 -12.13 -4.94 -2.18
C ILE A 80 -11.89 -6.45 -2.11
N THR A 81 -10.77 -6.85 -1.50
CA THR A 81 -10.51 -8.26 -1.17
C THR A 81 -11.03 -8.61 0.20
N SER A 82 -11.43 -9.87 0.36
CA SER A 82 -11.91 -10.44 1.62
C SER A 82 -11.18 -11.75 1.92
N TRP A 83 -10.95 -12.00 3.21
CA TRP A 83 -10.36 -13.27 3.65
C TRP A 83 -11.33 -14.45 3.56
N MET A 84 -12.62 -14.17 3.30
CA MET A 84 -13.67 -15.17 3.24
C MET A 84 -14.54 -15.06 1.98
N GLY A 85 -14.77 -13.86 1.48
CA GLY A 85 -15.76 -13.55 0.43
C GLY A 85 -15.14 -13.21 -0.94
N GLY A 86 -13.89 -13.62 -1.20
CA GLY A 86 -13.26 -13.36 -2.48
C GLY A 86 -13.04 -11.88 -2.77
N VAL A 87 -13.52 -11.39 -3.91
CA VAL A 87 -13.33 -10.00 -4.35
C VAL A 87 -14.67 -9.34 -4.64
N PHE A 88 -14.89 -8.17 -4.07
CA PHE A 88 -16.05 -7.33 -4.32
C PHE A 88 -15.69 -6.21 -5.29
N ARG A 89 -16.52 -6.01 -6.31
CA ARG A 89 -16.47 -4.87 -7.22
C ARG A 89 -17.56 -3.89 -6.83
N VAL A 90 -17.15 -2.66 -6.56
CA VAL A 90 -18.02 -1.57 -6.15
C VAL A 90 -17.98 -0.50 -7.23
N GLU A 91 -19.11 -0.02 -7.66
CA GLU A 91 -19.25 1.05 -8.65
C GLU A 91 -20.21 2.13 -8.10
N ASN A 92 -19.78 3.39 -8.11
CA ASN A 92 -20.56 4.50 -7.55
C ASN A 92 -21.07 4.22 -6.11
N ASN A 93 -20.25 3.63 -5.27
CA ASN A 93 -20.55 3.23 -3.87
C ASN A 93 -21.58 2.10 -3.74
N VAL A 94 -21.92 1.39 -4.81
CA VAL A 94 -22.80 0.23 -4.80
C VAL A 94 -21.99 -1.01 -5.14
N VAL A 95 -22.14 -2.09 -4.37
CA VAL A 95 -21.55 -3.39 -4.73
C VAL A 95 -22.33 -3.94 -5.93
N VAL A 96 -21.64 -4.08 -7.05
CA VAL A 96 -22.25 -4.53 -8.31
C VAL A 96 -21.93 -5.97 -8.63
N GLU A 97 -20.84 -6.51 -8.06
CA GLU A 97 -20.39 -7.87 -8.34
C GLU A 97 -19.54 -8.43 -7.19
N GLN A 98 -19.62 -9.73 -6.99
CA GLN A 98 -18.73 -10.49 -6.12
C GLN A 98 -18.12 -11.63 -6.94
N PHE A 99 -16.78 -11.73 -6.91
CA PHE A 99 -16.06 -12.83 -7.55
C PHE A 99 -15.72 -13.90 -6.50
N MET A 100 -16.22 -15.09 -6.75
CA MET A 100 -16.02 -16.30 -5.96
C MET A 100 -15.61 -17.45 -6.90
N SER A 101 -15.47 -18.66 -6.38
CA SER A 101 -15.12 -19.85 -7.17
C SER A 101 -16.15 -20.22 -8.24
N GLU A 102 -17.42 -19.84 -8.05
CA GLU A 102 -18.50 -20.17 -8.97
C GLU A 102 -18.49 -19.32 -10.25
N ASN A 103 -17.91 -18.12 -10.22
CA ASN A 103 -17.96 -17.18 -11.36
C ASN A 103 -16.58 -16.63 -11.75
N SER A 104 -15.51 -17.15 -11.16
CA SER A 104 -14.14 -16.74 -11.46
C SER A 104 -13.17 -17.90 -11.20
N PRO A 105 -11.90 -17.82 -11.60
CA PRO A 105 -10.88 -18.83 -11.28
C PRO A 105 -10.34 -18.69 -9.85
N LEU A 106 -10.95 -17.87 -9.00
CA LEU A 106 -10.61 -17.84 -7.59
C LEU A 106 -10.89 -19.20 -6.96
N GLU A 107 -9.98 -19.66 -6.11
CA GLU A 107 -10.04 -20.99 -5.51
C GLU A 107 -10.40 -20.89 -4.03
N GLU A 108 -11.24 -21.83 -3.61
CA GLU A 108 -11.61 -21.99 -2.20
C GLU A 108 -10.48 -22.59 -1.38
N TYR A 109 -10.53 -22.35 -0.09
CA TYR A 109 -9.67 -23.04 0.87
C TYR A 109 -10.14 -24.49 1.05
N TYR A 110 -9.48 -25.40 0.35
CA TYR A 110 -9.77 -26.84 0.45
C TYR A 110 -9.02 -27.45 1.66
N PRO A 111 -9.63 -28.40 2.43
CA PRO A 111 -10.96 -29.00 2.24
C PRO A 111 -12.05 -28.42 3.15
N HIS A 112 -11.87 -27.27 3.77
CA HIS A 112 -12.57 -26.96 5.01
C HIS A 112 -13.77 -26.01 4.90
N ASN A 113 -13.85 -25.14 3.91
CA ASN A 113 -14.90 -24.14 3.80
C ASN A 113 -15.01 -23.64 2.36
N ASN A 114 -16.18 -23.15 1.97
CA ASN A 114 -16.39 -22.45 0.71
C ASN A 114 -15.83 -21.00 0.75
N TYR A 115 -14.80 -20.75 1.55
CA TYR A 115 -14.22 -19.43 1.67
C TYR A 115 -13.15 -19.24 0.63
N VAL A 116 -13.23 -18.11 -0.08
CA VAL A 116 -12.21 -17.65 -1.02
C VAL A 116 -11.34 -16.60 -0.33
N SER A 117 -10.13 -16.99 0.04
CA SER A 117 -9.22 -16.11 0.79
C SER A 117 -8.37 -15.26 -0.17
N THR A 118 -8.73 -13.99 -0.35
CA THR A 118 -7.95 -13.03 -1.13
C THR A 118 -7.37 -11.92 -0.26
N SER A 119 -6.23 -11.34 -0.66
CA SER A 119 -5.54 -10.30 0.12
C SER A 119 -5.05 -9.13 -0.73
N GLY A 120 -3.91 -9.27 -1.39
CA GLY A 120 -3.31 -8.19 -2.18
C GLY A 120 -3.97 -8.00 -3.52
N MET A 121 -4.03 -6.75 -3.97
CA MET A 121 -4.44 -6.36 -5.31
C MET A 121 -3.55 -5.26 -5.84
N ALA A 122 -3.29 -5.28 -7.14
CA ALA A 122 -2.64 -4.19 -7.86
C ALA A 122 -3.07 -4.18 -9.32
N PHE A 123 -3.19 -3.00 -9.90
CA PHE A 123 -3.37 -2.86 -11.35
C PHE A 123 -2.01 -2.78 -12.06
N ASP A 124 -1.92 -3.40 -13.22
CA ASP A 124 -0.80 -3.17 -14.15
C ASP A 124 -1.09 -2.02 -15.11
N LYS A 125 -0.10 -1.67 -15.94
CA LYS A 125 -0.21 -0.57 -16.91
C LYS A 125 -1.26 -0.81 -18.00
N ALA A 126 -1.65 -2.06 -18.24
CA ALA A 126 -2.71 -2.44 -19.18
C ALA A 126 -4.09 -2.50 -18.51
N ASN A 127 -4.18 -2.06 -17.25
CA ASN A 127 -5.38 -2.11 -16.41
C ASN A 127 -5.87 -3.53 -16.11
N ASN A 128 -4.98 -4.52 -16.11
CA ASN A 128 -5.31 -5.83 -15.59
C ASN A 128 -5.19 -5.81 -14.06
N LEU A 129 -6.17 -6.39 -13.37
CA LEU A 129 -6.19 -6.49 -11.92
C LEU A 129 -5.54 -7.80 -11.48
N TRP A 130 -4.39 -7.69 -10.83
CA TRP A 130 -3.65 -8.78 -10.22
C TRP A 130 -4.12 -9.00 -8.78
N ILE A 131 -4.35 -10.24 -8.39
CA ILE A 131 -4.96 -10.61 -7.12
C ILE A 131 -4.20 -11.77 -6.51
N THR A 132 -3.91 -11.68 -5.21
CA THR A 132 -3.39 -12.84 -4.46
C THR A 132 -4.55 -13.63 -3.86
N ASN A 133 -4.56 -14.95 -4.14
CA ASN A 133 -5.50 -15.91 -3.58
C ASN A 133 -4.71 -16.88 -2.69
N SER A 134 -5.04 -16.93 -1.43
CA SER A 134 -4.32 -17.71 -0.42
C SER A 134 -4.96 -19.06 -0.15
N LYS A 135 -4.18 -20.00 0.43
CA LYS A 135 -4.64 -21.32 0.87
C LYS A 135 -5.24 -22.16 -0.27
N CYS A 136 -4.70 -22.03 -1.46
CA CYS A 136 -5.18 -22.70 -2.68
C CYS A 136 -4.01 -23.14 -3.57
N GLY A 137 -4.31 -23.78 -4.71
CA GLY A 137 -3.32 -24.32 -5.64
C GLY A 137 -2.56 -23.24 -6.40
N ASN A 138 -3.26 -22.26 -6.96
CA ASN A 138 -2.68 -21.18 -7.74
C ASN A 138 -2.84 -19.86 -6.99
N LEU A 139 -1.76 -19.35 -6.46
CA LEU A 139 -1.78 -18.19 -5.57
C LEU A 139 -1.95 -16.84 -6.28
N LEU A 140 -1.80 -16.79 -7.59
CA LEU A 140 -1.88 -15.57 -8.37
C LEU A 140 -2.99 -15.65 -9.40
N LYS A 141 -3.85 -14.66 -9.41
CA LYS A 141 -4.97 -14.51 -10.35
C LYS A 141 -4.87 -13.18 -11.05
N VAL A 142 -5.36 -13.13 -12.28
CA VAL A 142 -5.42 -11.90 -13.07
C VAL A 142 -6.81 -11.77 -13.66
N ARG A 143 -7.48 -10.66 -13.39
CA ARG A 143 -8.66 -10.22 -14.15
C ARG A 143 -8.19 -9.22 -15.18
N LYS A 144 -8.25 -9.59 -16.46
CA LYS A 144 -7.87 -8.72 -17.57
C LYS A 144 -8.79 -7.51 -17.67
N ALA A 145 -8.33 -6.45 -18.28
CA ALA A 145 -9.16 -5.29 -18.60
C ALA A 145 -10.38 -5.65 -19.47
N SER A 146 -10.30 -6.72 -20.27
CA SER A 146 -11.44 -7.29 -21.04
C SER A 146 -12.52 -7.93 -20.15
N GLY A 147 -12.21 -8.24 -18.88
CA GLY A 147 -13.05 -9.03 -18.00
C GLY A 147 -12.71 -10.52 -17.94
N ASP A 148 -11.88 -11.02 -18.84
CA ASP A 148 -11.37 -12.40 -18.82
C ASP A 148 -10.43 -12.64 -17.65
N TRP A 149 -10.25 -13.91 -17.28
CA TRP A 149 -9.42 -14.28 -16.15
C TRP A 149 -8.30 -15.24 -16.53
N LEU A 150 -7.22 -15.16 -15.77
CA LEU A 150 -6.13 -16.14 -15.76
C LEU A 150 -5.84 -16.59 -14.32
N SER A 151 -5.37 -17.85 -14.21
CA SER A 151 -4.89 -18.43 -12.96
C SER A 151 -3.45 -18.88 -13.15
N ILE A 152 -2.54 -18.38 -12.32
CA ILE A 152 -1.10 -18.54 -12.50
C ILE A 152 -0.52 -19.29 -11.30
N GLN A 153 0.21 -20.37 -11.59
CA GLN A 153 0.96 -21.09 -10.57
C GLN A 153 2.33 -20.41 -10.37
N LEU A 154 2.67 -20.11 -9.13
CA LEU A 154 3.97 -19.57 -8.78
C LEU A 154 4.94 -20.72 -8.48
N PRO A 155 6.00 -20.95 -9.31
CA PRO A 155 7.04 -21.89 -8.97
C PRO A 155 7.77 -21.42 -7.70
N TYR A 156 8.40 -22.34 -6.98
CA TYR A 156 9.10 -22.12 -5.70
C TYR A 156 8.21 -21.78 -4.50
N VAL A 157 6.91 -21.64 -4.71
CA VAL A 157 5.94 -21.52 -3.63
C VAL A 157 5.13 -22.80 -3.58
N SER A 158 5.16 -23.47 -2.43
CA SER A 158 4.39 -24.70 -2.23
C SER A 158 2.90 -24.41 -2.40
N SER A 159 2.20 -25.30 -3.09
CA SER A 159 0.72 -25.30 -3.14
C SER A 159 0.09 -25.98 -1.92
N GLU A 160 0.85 -26.16 -0.82
CA GLU A 160 0.39 -26.83 0.40
C GLU A 160 -0.67 -25.99 1.12
N GLU A 161 -1.52 -26.70 1.87
CA GLU A 161 -2.50 -26.06 2.75
C GLU A 161 -1.84 -25.02 3.67
N GLY A 162 -2.43 -23.84 3.71
CA GLY A 162 -2.01 -22.76 4.60
C GLY A 162 -1.00 -21.77 4.05
N VAL A 163 -0.55 -21.91 2.80
CA VAL A 163 0.27 -20.87 2.17
C VAL A 163 -0.54 -19.59 1.98
N VAL A 164 0.01 -18.51 2.43
CA VAL A 164 -0.58 -17.15 2.35
C VAL A 164 0.23 -16.31 1.39
N ALA A 165 -0.41 -15.83 0.32
CA ALA A 165 0.08 -14.74 -0.50
C ALA A 165 -0.64 -13.47 -0.06
N GLU A 166 0.09 -12.45 0.42
CA GLU A 166 -0.56 -11.30 1.07
C GLU A 166 -0.54 -10.04 0.21
N TRP A 167 0.61 -9.42 0.05
CA TRP A 167 0.71 -8.19 -0.73
C TRP A 167 1.16 -8.48 -2.14
N ILE A 168 0.69 -7.66 -3.08
CA ILE A 168 1.19 -7.59 -4.43
C ILE A 168 1.44 -6.13 -4.80
N LEU A 169 2.58 -5.87 -5.42
CA LEU A 169 2.97 -4.59 -5.99
C LEU A 169 3.31 -4.82 -7.46
N VAL A 170 2.80 -3.99 -8.35
CA VAL A 170 3.26 -3.91 -9.75
C VAL A 170 4.20 -2.72 -9.87
N ASP A 171 5.46 -2.98 -10.21
CA ASP A 171 6.47 -1.94 -10.30
C ASP A 171 6.44 -1.19 -11.65
N ARG A 172 7.25 -0.13 -11.78
CA ARG A 172 7.35 0.68 -13.00
C ARG A 172 7.80 -0.11 -14.24
N TYR A 173 8.42 -1.27 -14.05
CA TYR A 173 8.84 -2.19 -15.12
C TYR A 173 7.82 -3.29 -15.38
N ASN A 174 6.62 -3.18 -14.81
CA ASN A 174 5.52 -4.14 -14.90
C ASN A 174 5.80 -5.49 -14.23
N LYS A 175 6.79 -5.58 -13.31
CA LYS A 175 7.04 -6.79 -12.53
C LYS A 175 6.13 -6.83 -11.30
N LYS A 176 5.67 -8.03 -10.95
CA LYS A 176 4.76 -8.28 -9.84
C LYS A 176 5.56 -8.82 -8.66
N TRP A 177 5.58 -8.08 -7.58
CA TRP A 177 6.26 -8.42 -6.33
C TRP A 177 5.23 -8.96 -5.35
N ILE A 178 5.35 -10.24 -4.97
CA ILE A 178 4.35 -10.96 -4.17
C ILE A 178 4.99 -11.40 -2.86
N THR A 179 4.40 -11.02 -1.74
CA THR A 179 4.86 -11.45 -0.41
C THR A 179 4.19 -12.75 0.00
N ILE A 180 5.00 -13.69 0.52
CA ILE A 180 4.56 -14.96 1.11
C ILE A 180 5.02 -14.96 2.57
N PRO A 181 4.32 -14.25 3.46
CA PRO A 181 4.85 -13.90 4.78
C PRO A 181 5.12 -15.11 5.69
N ARG A 182 4.27 -16.13 5.68
CA ARG A 182 4.49 -17.35 6.50
C ARG A 182 5.73 -18.16 6.10
N SER A 183 6.17 -18.01 4.85
CA SER A 183 7.39 -18.65 4.33
C SER A 183 8.56 -17.69 4.28
N ASN A 184 8.36 -16.43 4.70
CA ASN A 184 9.33 -15.31 4.63
C ASN A 184 9.94 -15.18 3.23
N LYS A 185 9.11 -15.33 2.19
CA LYS A 185 9.53 -15.23 0.80
C LYS A 185 8.96 -13.97 0.17
N LEU A 186 9.76 -13.36 -0.70
CA LEU A 186 9.33 -12.34 -1.65
C LEU A 186 9.60 -12.89 -3.04
N VAL A 187 8.53 -12.99 -3.82
CA VAL A 187 8.57 -13.51 -5.19
C VAL A 187 8.46 -12.35 -6.15
N VAL A 188 9.27 -12.34 -7.21
CA VAL A 188 9.12 -11.42 -8.35
C VAL A 188 8.70 -12.24 -9.55
N TYR A 189 7.59 -11.87 -10.15
CA TYR A 189 7.02 -12.48 -11.35
C TYR A 189 7.04 -11.44 -12.48
N ASP A 190 7.56 -11.86 -13.64
CA ASP A 190 7.63 -11.09 -14.88
C ASP A 190 6.95 -11.89 -15.99
N ASP A 191 5.84 -11.38 -16.50
CA ASP A 191 5.09 -11.96 -17.62
C ASP A 191 5.66 -11.55 -19.00
N ASN A 192 6.83 -10.91 -19.04
CA ASN A 192 7.44 -10.36 -20.25
C ASN A 192 6.48 -9.49 -21.11
N ASN A 193 5.40 -8.98 -20.51
CA ASN A 193 4.27 -8.31 -21.18
C ASN A 193 3.56 -9.19 -22.23
N THR A 194 3.57 -10.50 -22.04
CA THR A 194 2.92 -11.52 -22.86
C THR A 194 1.95 -12.36 -22.04
N LEU A 195 1.02 -11.70 -21.35
CA LEU A 195 0.14 -12.25 -20.34
C LEU A 195 -0.55 -13.57 -20.74
N ASP A 196 -0.80 -13.80 -22.02
CA ASP A 196 -1.44 -15.03 -22.55
C ASP A 196 -0.42 -16.16 -22.85
N ASN A 197 0.87 -15.89 -22.75
CA ASN A 197 1.92 -16.87 -22.98
C ASN A 197 2.69 -17.17 -21.70
N LEU A 198 2.19 -18.10 -20.89
CA LEU A 198 2.80 -18.46 -19.61
C LEU A 198 4.16 -19.19 -19.76
N THR A 199 4.60 -19.50 -21.00
CA THR A 199 5.82 -20.30 -21.22
C THR A 199 7.10 -19.48 -21.17
N ASP A 200 7.03 -18.16 -21.32
CA ASP A 200 8.16 -17.23 -21.26
C ASP A 200 8.21 -16.42 -19.96
N ASP A 201 7.31 -16.74 -19.03
CA ASP A 201 7.28 -16.12 -17.70
C ASP A 201 8.56 -16.39 -16.91
N ILE A 202 9.00 -15.39 -16.20
CA ILE A 202 10.18 -15.50 -15.33
C ILE A 202 9.77 -15.27 -13.89
N VAL A 203 10.19 -16.19 -13.01
CA VAL A 203 9.98 -16.07 -11.58
C VAL A 203 11.33 -16.07 -10.84
N ARG A 204 11.49 -15.18 -9.87
CA ARG A 204 12.66 -15.11 -8.99
C ARG A 204 12.24 -14.98 -7.55
N LEU A 205 13.04 -15.56 -6.67
CA LEU A 205 12.98 -15.28 -5.23
C LEU A 205 13.95 -14.15 -4.91
N VAL A 206 13.54 -13.26 -4.02
CA VAL A 206 14.43 -12.25 -3.43
C VAL A 206 15.13 -12.86 -2.23
N ASP A 207 16.45 -12.80 -2.22
CA ASP A 207 17.23 -13.14 -1.04
C ASP A 207 17.18 -11.97 -0.05
N LEU A 208 16.51 -12.20 1.07
CA LEU A 208 16.39 -11.22 2.17
C LEU A 208 17.57 -11.27 3.14
N ASN A 209 18.42 -12.31 3.05
CA ASN A 209 19.50 -12.56 3.99
C ASN A 209 20.85 -12.28 3.35
N SER A 210 21.22 -11.02 3.22
CA SER A 210 22.53 -10.62 2.70
C SER A 210 23.73 -10.91 3.62
N ALA A 211 23.50 -11.52 4.79
CA ALA A 211 24.56 -12.00 5.70
C ALA A 211 24.13 -13.31 6.36
N ALA A 212 24.98 -14.32 6.28
CA ALA A 212 24.77 -15.63 6.87
C ALA A 212 24.72 -15.52 8.40
N ASN A 213 23.60 -15.32 9.01
CA ASN A 213 23.27 -15.46 10.44
C ASN A 213 22.07 -14.62 10.90
N VAL A 214 21.28 -14.02 10.00
CA VAL A 214 20.07 -13.31 10.41
C VAL A 214 18.89 -14.26 10.23
N SER A 215 18.09 -14.42 11.29
CA SER A 215 16.82 -15.16 11.24
C SER A 215 15.93 -14.58 10.11
N THR A 216 15.23 -15.45 9.40
CA THR A 216 14.25 -15.09 8.38
C THR A 216 13.28 -14.05 8.95
N GLN A 217 13.22 -12.89 8.34
CA GLN A 217 12.38 -11.77 8.78
C GLN A 217 11.01 -11.85 8.11
N GLN A 218 9.96 -11.66 8.89
CA GLN A 218 8.61 -11.58 8.35
C GLN A 218 8.44 -10.30 7.54
N ILE A 219 7.97 -10.42 6.29
CA ILE A 219 7.64 -9.28 5.44
C ILE A 219 6.26 -8.76 5.80
N ASN A 220 6.15 -7.49 6.11
CA ASN A 220 4.90 -6.86 6.52
C ASN A 220 4.31 -5.93 5.45
N CYS A 221 5.15 -5.27 4.69
CA CYS A 221 4.72 -4.37 3.60
C CYS A 221 5.83 -4.20 2.56
N ILE A 222 5.43 -3.79 1.37
CA ILE A 222 6.33 -3.44 0.27
C ILE A 222 5.81 -2.19 -0.44
N VAL A 223 6.71 -1.33 -0.91
CA VAL A 223 6.36 -0.15 -1.70
C VAL A 223 7.48 0.17 -2.69
N GLU A 224 7.15 0.68 -3.85
CA GLU A 224 8.10 1.27 -4.80
C GLU A 224 8.27 2.75 -4.51
N ASP A 225 9.51 3.23 -4.45
CA ASP A 225 9.80 4.65 -4.33
C ASP A 225 9.86 5.35 -5.70
N LYS A 226 9.96 6.69 -5.72
CA LYS A 226 9.99 7.46 -6.98
C LYS A 226 11.24 7.19 -7.83
N ASN A 227 12.30 6.63 -7.24
CA ASN A 227 13.50 6.18 -7.96
C ASN A 227 13.36 4.76 -8.52
N GLY A 228 12.25 4.06 -8.18
CA GLY A 228 11.97 2.69 -8.62
C GLY A 228 12.53 1.64 -7.70
N ASN A 229 13.08 2.00 -6.55
CA ASN A 229 13.57 1.01 -5.60
C ASN A 229 12.43 0.44 -4.78
N ILE A 230 12.53 -0.84 -4.44
CA ILE A 230 11.52 -1.53 -3.63
C ILE A 230 11.94 -1.53 -2.18
N TRP A 231 11.16 -0.84 -1.36
CA TRP A 231 11.31 -0.79 0.09
C TRP A 231 10.48 -1.90 0.72
N ILE A 232 11.09 -2.64 1.64
CA ILE A 232 10.51 -3.82 2.26
C ILE A 232 10.49 -3.59 3.76
N GLY A 233 9.31 -3.43 4.33
CA GLY A 233 9.11 -3.36 5.79
C GLY A 233 9.02 -4.77 6.37
N THR A 234 9.82 -5.03 7.40
CA THR A 234 9.89 -6.32 8.08
C THR A 234 9.60 -6.17 9.58
N ASP A 235 9.54 -7.28 10.30
CA ASP A 235 9.46 -7.29 11.76
C ASP A 235 10.76 -6.81 12.45
N LEU A 236 11.84 -6.65 11.68
CA LEU A 236 13.15 -6.18 12.14
C LEU A 236 13.71 -5.08 11.20
N GLY A 237 12.94 -4.00 11.04
CA GLY A 237 13.35 -2.83 10.27
C GLY A 237 13.09 -2.92 8.78
N ILE A 238 13.87 -2.18 8.01
CA ILE A 238 13.65 -1.94 6.59
C ILE A 238 14.79 -2.51 5.75
N LYS A 239 14.43 -3.12 4.63
CA LYS A 239 15.35 -3.52 3.58
C LYS A 239 14.98 -2.85 2.26
N ILE A 240 15.92 -2.82 1.31
CA ILE A 240 15.74 -2.23 -0.01
C ILE A 240 16.26 -3.16 -1.10
N VAL A 241 15.53 -3.24 -2.22
CA VAL A 241 16.02 -3.79 -3.47
C VAL A 241 16.18 -2.65 -4.47
N TYR A 242 17.40 -2.44 -4.95
CA TYR A 242 17.65 -1.51 -6.05
C TYR A 242 17.16 -2.15 -7.35
N ASN A 243 16.01 -1.68 -7.81
CA ASN A 243 15.29 -2.24 -8.95
C ASN A 243 15.81 -1.66 -10.28
N SER A 244 15.70 -2.46 -11.33
CA SER A 244 16.05 -2.06 -12.69
C SER A 244 15.31 -2.89 -13.73
N SER A 245 15.30 -2.44 -14.98
CA SER A 245 14.72 -3.20 -16.10
C SER A 245 15.36 -4.58 -16.29
N ASN A 246 16.63 -4.73 -15.89
CA ASN A 246 17.39 -5.98 -16.01
C ASN A 246 17.39 -6.85 -14.75
N LEU A 247 16.59 -6.50 -13.74
CA LEU A 247 16.59 -7.18 -12.43
C LEU A 247 16.47 -8.71 -12.55
N MET A 248 15.58 -9.19 -13.44
CA MET A 248 15.29 -10.61 -13.59
C MET A 248 16.42 -11.45 -14.21
N LYS A 249 17.47 -10.82 -14.74
CA LYS A 249 18.62 -11.53 -15.32
C LYS A 249 19.59 -12.08 -14.28
N ASN A 250 19.55 -11.58 -13.06
CA ASN A 250 20.48 -11.90 -11.99
C ASN A 250 19.73 -12.36 -10.72
N PRO A 251 20.40 -13.00 -9.76
CA PRO A 251 19.86 -13.18 -8.42
C PRO A 251 19.52 -11.83 -7.77
N ILE A 252 18.38 -11.78 -7.09
CA ILE A 252 17.86 -10.56 -6.47
C ILE A 252 18.18 -10.58 -4.98
N TYR A 253 18.86 -9.55 -4.50
CA TYR A 253 19.25 -9.39 -3.10
C TYR A 253 18.62 -8.14 -2.48
N ALA A 254 17.96 -8.29 -1.35
CA ALA A 254 17.58 -7.17 -0.51
C ALA A 254 18.76 -6.74 0.35
N LYS A 255 18.98 -5.45 0.47
CA LYS A 255 20.07 -4.84 1.24
C LYS A 255 19.53 -4.14 2.48
N ASN A 256 20.33 -4.08 3.52
CA ASN A 256 20.06 -3.22 4.66
C ASN A 256 20.34 -1.75 4.29
N ILE A 257 19.57 -0.84 4.87
CA ILE A 257 19.84 0.58 4.84
C ILE A 257 20.49 0.95 6.18
N PHE A 258 21.62 1.66 6.13
CA PHE A 258 22.34 2.06 7.33
C PHE A 258 22.11 3.53 7.63
N ILE A 259 21.86 3.81 8.90
CA ILE A 259 21.73 5.16 9.44
C ILE A 259 22.81 5.37 10.52
N THR A 260 23.37 6.57 10.58
CA THR A 260 24.31 6.94 11.65
C THR A 260 23.62 7.95 12.57
N GLN A 261 23.44 7.55 13.82
CA GLN A 261 22.89 8.38 14.88
C GLN A 261 23.85 8.39 16.07
N ASP A 262 24.13 9.56 16.62
CA ASP A 262 25.02 9.75 17.77
C ASP A 262 26.40 9.06 17.64
N GLY A 263 26.89 8.98 16.39
CA GLY A 263 28.17 8.34 16.06
C GLY A 263 28.12 6.82 15.92
N TYR A 264 26.96 6.19 16.07
CA TYR A 264 26.77 4.74 15.88
C TYR A 264 26.05 4.47 14.56
N THR A 265 26.59 3.52 13.79
CA THR A 265 25.95 3.04 12.57
C THR A 265 25.12 1.80 12.86
N GLN A 266 23.86 1.83 12.51
CA GLN A 266 22.91 0.73 12.71
C GLN A 266 22.02 0.57 11.47
N ASN A 267 21.29 -0.55 11.36
CA ASN A 267 20.29 -0.70 10.31
C ASN A 267 19.11 0.22 10.60
N LEU A 268 18.51 0.76 9.54
CA LEU A 268 17.36 1.64 9.64
C LEU A 268 16.19 0.92 10.34
N LEU A 269 15.80 1.44 11.51
CA LEU A 269 14.71 0.94 12.35
C LEU A 269 14.85 -0.56 12.72
N GLU A 270 16.06 -1.07 12.94
CA GLU A 270 16.34 -2.51 13.11
C GLU A 270 15.64 -3.18 14.31
N HIS A 271 15.16 -2.39 15.27
CA HIS A 271 14.46 -2.88 16.46
C HIS A 271 12.94 -2.69 16.37
N GLU A 272 12.45 -2.17 15.24
CA GLU A 272 11.03 -1.87 15.04
C GLU A 272 10.38 -2.84 14.06
N SER A 273 9.20 -3.31 14.41
CA SER A 273 8.34 -4.03 13.48
C SER A 273 7.59 -3.02 12.61
N ILE A 274 7.95 -2.97 11.34
CA ILE A 274 7.35 -2.08 10.35
C ILE A 274 6.00 -2.64 9.93
N THR A 275 4.95 -1.84 9.98
CA THR A 275 3.59 -2.26 9.60
C THR A 275 3.20 -1.79 8.21
N CYS A 276 3.59 -0.56 7.85
CA CYS A 276 3.29 0.04 6.55
C CYS A 276 4.34 1.11 6.20
N ILE A 277 4.52 1.34 4.91
CA ILE A 277 5.38 2.39 4.35
C ILE A 277 4.61 3.09 3.25
N VAL A 278 4.65 4.42 3.24
CA VAL A 278 4.06 5.27 2.18
C VAL A 278 5.12 6.25 1.70
N VAL A 279 5.19 6.46 0.39
CA VAL A 279 6.11 7.40 -0.25
C VAL A 279 5.36 8.70 -0.54
N ASP A 280 5.90 9.83 -0.13
CA ASP A 280 5.31 11.14 -0.40
C ASP A 280 5.82 11.79 -1.69
N GLY A 281 5.27 12.95 -2.03
CA GLY A 281 5.63 13.70 -3.24
C GLY A 281 7.12 14.08 -3.32
N ALA A 282 7.80 14.23 -2.19
CA ALA A 282 9.23 14.48 -2.10
C ALA A 282 10.09 13.20 -2.00
N ASN A 283 9.53 12.05 -2.34
CA ASN A 283 10.20 10.75 -2.25
C ASN A 283 10.66 10.35 -0.84
N ARG A 284 10.15 11.00 0.22
CA ARG A 284 10.41 10.62 1.59
C ARG A 284 9.51 9.43 1.97
N LYS A 285 9.89 8.67 2.99
CA LYS A 285 9.15 7.49 3.43
C LYS A 285 8.51 7.76 4.78
N TRP A 286 7.18 7.73 4.81
CA TRP A 286 6.41 7.68 6.04
C TRP A 286 6.30 6.22 6.47
N VAL A 287 6.84 5.91 7.64
CA VAL A 287 7.00 4.54 8.13
C VAL A 287 6.20 4.36 9.40
N GLY A 288 5.16 3.53 9.32
CA GLY A 288 4.36 3.11 10.47
C GLY A 288 4.96 1.89 11.15
N THR A 289 4.90 1.86 12.47
CA THR A 289 5.42 0.77 13.30
C THR A 289 4.35 0.16 14.19
N ALA A 290 4.63 -1.03 14.69
CA ALA A 290 3.72 -1.72 15.61
C ALA A 290 3.66 -1.08 17.01
N ARG A 291 4.69 -0.32 17.43
CA ARG A 291 4.80 0.17 18.83
C ARG A 291 5.45 1.53 19.00
N ALA A 292 6.26 1.98 18.04
CA ALA A 292 7.08 3.18 18.20
C ALA A 292 6.48 4.44 17.56
N GLY A 293 5.29 4.32 16.96
CA GLY A 293 4.61 5.40 16.28
C GLY A 293 5.00 5.50 14.81
N LEU A 294 5.11 6.71 14.33
CA LEU A 294 5.30 7.08 12.93
C LEU A 294 6.64 7.78 12.74
N PHE A 295 7.36 7.39 11.69
CA PHE A 295 8.64 8.01 11.33
C PHE A 295 8.55 8.63 9.93
N LEU A 296 9.21 9.76 9.75
CA LEU A 296 9.49 10.34 8.45
C LEU A 296 10.99 10.18 8.15
N ILE A 297 11.28 9.44 7.10
CA ILE A 297 12.64 9.08 6.68
C ILE A 297 12.95 9.81 5.37
N SER A 298 14.20 10.27 5.22
CA SER A 298 14.70 10.93 4.01
C SER A 298 14.56 10.04 2.77
N GLU A 299 14.68 10.65 1.60
CA GLU A 299 14.62 9.96 0.30
C GLU A 299 15.59 8.77 0.24
N SER A 300 16.82 8.95 0.68
CA SER A 300 17.86 7.91 0.67
C SER A 300 17.73 6.88 1.79
N GLY A 301 16.94 7.16 2.83
CA GLY A 301 16.85 6.33 4.03
C GLY A 301 17.96 6.54 5.06
N THR A 302 18.85 7.51 4.84
CA THR A 302 20.03 7.72 5.68
C THR A 302 19.82 8.71 6.82
N GLU A 303 18.63 9.33 6.88
CA GLU A 303 18.28 10.34 7.88
C GLU A 303 16.84 10.13 8.37
N GLU A 304 16.66 10.13 9.70
CA GLU A 304 15.36 10.28 10.35
C GLU A 304 15.04 11.77 10.43
N ILE A 305 14.07 12.23 9.62
CA ILE A 305 13.66 13.64 9.57
C ILE A 305 12.79 13.98 10.77
N ALA A 306 11.85 13.08 11.11
CA ALA A 306 10.94 13.28 12.23
C ALA A 306 10.42 11.94 12.78
N LYS A 307 10.03 11.96 14.07
CA LYS A 307 9.37 10.87 14.75
C LYS A 307 8.16 11.41 15.51
N PHE A 308 7.01 10.75 15.33
CA PHE A 308 5.74 11.08 15.97
C PHE A 308 5.25 9.92 16.82
N ASN A 309 4.87 10.19 18.06
CA ASN A 309 4.30 9.23 18.98
C ASN A 309 3.28 9.94 19.90
N GLU A 310 2.58 9.17 20.73
CA GLU A 310 1.57 9.68 21.66
C GLU A 310 2.11 10.74 22.65
N SER A 311 3.42 10.72 22.94
CA SER A 311 4.02 11.65 23.92
C SER A 311 4.44 12.98 23.33
N ASN A 312 4.69 13.06 22.02
CA ASN A 312 5.22 14.25 21.35
C ASN A 312 4.33 14.81 20.24
N SER A 313 3.17 14.19 19.99
CA SER A 313 2.26 14.58 18.92
C SER A 313 0.80 14.30 19.29
N LEU A 314 -0.13 14.60 18.39
CA LEU A 314 -1.55 14.28 18.50
C LEU A 314 -1.87 12.85 17.99
N LEU A 315 -0.88 11.99 17.84
CA LEU A 315 -1.09 10.63 17.39
C LEU A 315 -1.97 9.86 18.38
N PHE A 316 -3.03 9.20 17.88
CA PHE A 316 -4.01 8.53 18.74
C PHE A 316 -3.46 7.25 19.39
N SER A 317 -2.50 6.60 18.74
CA SER A 317 -1.81 5.42 19.25
C SER A 317 -0.47 5.25 18.56
N ASN A 318 0.52 4.73 19.28
CA ASN A 318 1.82 4.34 18.71
C ASN A 318 1.74 3.11 17.80
N GLN A 319 0.64 2.35 17.85
CA GLN A 319 0.39 1.25 16.93
C GLN A 319 -0.23 1.80 15.65
N ILE A 320 0.54 1.78 14.55
CA ILE A 320 0.09 2.17 13.22
C ILE A 320 -0.32 0.90 12.47
N ASN A 321 -1.55 0.84 11.97
CA ASN A 321 -2.08 -0.33 11.28
C ASN A 321 -1.99 -0.20 9.76
N ALA A 322 -2.34 0.96 9.22
CA ALA A 322 -2.29 1.27 7.79
C ALA A 322 -2.11 2.76 7.55
N MET A 323 -1.54 3.10 6.42
CA MET A 323 -1.43 4.49 5.95
C MET A 323 -1.63 4.55 4.44
N ASN A 324 -2.11 5.68 3.97
CA ASN A 324 -2.03 6.06 2.57
C ASN A 324 -2.00 7.59 2.47
N ILE A 325 -1.40 8.10 1.39
CA ILE A 325 -1.33 9.53 1.13
C ILE A 325 -2.19 9.87 -0.07
N ASN A 326 -2.98 10.93 0.07
CA ASN A 326 -3.72 11.45 -1.07
C ASN A 326 -2.75 12.17 -2.02
N PRO A 327 -2.60 11.73 -3.28
CA PRO A 327 -1.59 12.27 -4.17
C PRO A 327 -1.84 13.74 -4.54
N VAL A 328 -3.10 14.17 -4.57
CA VAL A 328 -3.48 15.54 -4.95
C VAL A 328 -3.33 16.51 -3.79
N THR A 329 -3.85 16.12 -2.60
CA THR A 329 -3.88 17.03 -1.45
C THR A 329 -2.63 16.96 -0.58
N GLY A 330 -1.84 15.86 -0.69
CA GLY A 330 -0.73 15.56 0.20
C GLY A 330 -1.19 15.20 1.62
N GLU A 331 -2.48 14.91 1.83
CA GLU A 331 -2.99 14.48 3.13
C GLU A 331 -2.66 13.00 3.37
N LEU A 332 -1.91 12.75 4.43
CA LEU A 332 -1.58 11.41 4.92
C LEU A 332 -2.69 10.93 5.85
N PHE A 333 -3.39 9.88 5.48
CA PHE A 333 -4.35 9.18 6.32
C PHE A 333 -3.62 8.09 7.11
N ILE A 334 -3.80 8.10 8.43
CA ILE A 334 -3.09 7.23 9.37
C ILE A 334 -4.14 6.47 10.19
N ALA A 335 -4.23 5.17 9.96
CA ALA A 335 -5.02 4.26 10.78
C ALA A 335 -4.17 3.77 11.95
N THR A 336 -4.60 4.07 13.16
CA THR A 336 -3.98 3.61 14.40
C THR A 336 -4.86 2.57 15.09
N ALA A 337 -4.38 1.96 16.15
CA ALA A 337 -5.22 1.08 16.99
C ALA A 337 -6.40 1.81 17.64
N SER A 338 -6.37 3.14 17.71
CA SER A 338 -7.39 3.99 18.37
C SER A 338 -8.20 4.84 17.39
N GLY A 339 -8.13 4.56 16.09
CA GLY A 339 -8.92 5.24 15.05
C GLY A 339 -8.09 5.83 13.90
N LEU A 340 -8.79 6.51 13.00
CA LEU A 340 -8.22 7.17 11.82
C LEU A 340 -7.98 8.66 12.07
N MET A 341 -6.84 9.14 11.59
CA MET A 341 -6.53 10.57 11.57
C MET A 341 -5.94 10.99 10.23
N GLY A 342 -6.09 12.26 9.86
CA GLY A 342 -5.45 12.91 8.73
C GLY A 342 -4.33 13.83 9.19
N TYR A 343 -3.22 13.82 8.49
CA TYR A 343 -2.11 14.75 8.66
C TYR A 343 -1.75 15.36 7.32
N ARG A 344 -1.78 16.67 7.24
CA ARG A 344 -1.40 17.37 6.00
C ARG A 344 0.11 17.49 5.94
N THR A 345 0.70 16.77 4.98
CA THR A 345 2.14 16.82 4.75
C THR A 345 2.53 18.11 4.01
N ASP A 346 3.81 18.37 3.94
CA ASP A 346 4.41 19.50 3.21
C ASP A 346 4.83 19.13 1.77
N ALA A 347 4.49 17.91 1.30
CA ALA A 347 4.77 17.45 -0.04
C ALA A 347 3.57 16.72 -0.65
N SER A 348 3.11 17.18 -1.80
CA SER A 348 2.12 16.49 -2.66
C SER A 348 2.80 15.98 -3.92
N GLU A 349 2.11 15.13 -4.68
CA GLU A 349 2.58 14.71 -6.00
C GLU A 349 2.72 15.94 -6.93
N GLY A 350 3.72 15.87 -7.83
CA GLY A 350 3.86 16.84 -8.90
C GLY A 350 2.68 16.76 -9.86
N ARG A 351 2.28 17.92 -10.40
CA ARG A 351 1.21 17.99 -11.41
C ARG A 351 1.78 17.83 -12.82
N GLU A 352 0.91 17.59 -13.78
CA GLU A 352 1.31 17.49 -15.19
C GLU A 352 1.55 18.87 -15.83
N ASP A 353 0.97 19.94 -15.27
CA ASP A 353 1.11 21.31 -15.73
C ASP A 353 1.10 22.33 -14.58
N TYR A 354 1.30 23.61 -14.91
CA TYR A 354 1.29 24.73 -13.96
C TYR A 354 -0.05 25.45 -13.86
N SER A 355 -1.15 24.90 -14.35
CA SER A 355 -2.45 25.58 -14.42
C SER A 355 -3.00 25.99 -13.04
N GLU A 356 -2.57 25.31 -11.99
CA GLU A 356 -3.00 25.55 -10.62
C GLU A 356 -1.88 25.98 -9.67
N LEU A 357 -0.82 26.60 -10.21
CA LEU A 357 0.27 27.10 -9.38
C LEU A 357 -0.24 28.15 -8.39
N LYS A 358 -0.04 27.90 -7.11
CA LYS A 358 -0.42 28.79 -6.03
C LYS A 358 0.74 29.03 -5.08
N VAL A 359 0.92 30.29 -4.69
CA VAL A 359 1.87 30.68 -3.65
C VAL A 359 1.10 31.24 -2.47
N PHE A 360 1.35 30.75 -1.27
CA PHE A 360 0.67 31.21 -0.07
C PHE A 360 1.65 31.38 1.11
N PRO A 361 1.53 32.45 1.89
CA PRO A 361 0.67 33.62 1.67
C PRO A 361 1.17 34.48 0.49
N ASN A 362 0.24 35.08 -0.24
CA ASN A 362 0.57 36.02 -1.28
C ASN A 362 -0.42 37.21 -1.21
N PRO A 363 0.03 38.44 -0.91
CA PRO A 363 1.42 38.82 -0.64
C PRO A 363 1.93 38.38 0.74
N VAL A 364 3.24 38.19 0.83
CA VAL A 364 3.92 37.97 2.12
C VAL A 364 4.06 39.31 2.83
N ARG A 365 3.48 39.41 4.03
CA ARG A 365 3.58 40.66 4.84
C ARG A 365 4.92 40.67 5.59
N GLU A 366 5.48 41.83 5.86
CA GLU A 366 6.75 42.01 6.59
C GLU A 366 6.77 41.33 7.97
N SER A 367 5.62 41.25 8.63
CA SER A 367 5.48 40.59 9.93
C SER A 367 5.30 39.09 9.85
N TYR A 368 5.26 38.50 8.66
CA TYR A 368 5.05 37.05 8.50
C TYR A 368 6.35 36.28 8.70
N THR A 369 6.37 35.40 9.68
CA THR A 369 7.51 34.55 10.05
C THR A 369 7.28 33.07 9.75
N GLY A 370 6.15 32.74 9.11
CA GLY A 370 5.78 31.36 8.78
C GLY A 370 6.41 30.87 7.48
N ILE A 371 6.06 29.65 7.09
CA ILE A 371 6.50 29.00 5.86
C ILE A 371 5.73 29.59 4.66
N ILE A 372 6.45 29.89 3.58
CA ILE A 372 5.84 30.20 2.29
C ILE A 372 5.68 28.89 1.54
N SER A 373 4.45 28.54 1.20
CA SER A 373 4.13 27.32 0.46
C SER A 373 3.91 27.61 -1.02
N VAL A 374 4.47 26.78 -1.87
CA VAL A 374 4.21 26.79 -3.31
C VAL A 374 3.56 25.44 -3.65
N SER A 375 2.37 25.45 -4.22
CA SER A 375 1.64 24.23 -4.61
C SER A 375 1.30 24.28 -6.10
N GLY A 376 1.03 23.09 -6.69
CA GLY A 376 0.69 22.98 -8.11
C GLY A 376 1.92 23.02 -9.03
N MET A 377 3.10 22.70 -8.53
CA MET A 377 4.30 22.55 -9.35
C MET A 377 4.32 21.22 -10.08
N MET A 378 4.97 21.20 -11.23
CA MET A 378 5.30 19.95 -11.92
C MET A 378 6.41 19.19 -11.15
N GLU A 379 6.49 17.89 -11.37
CA GLU A 379 7.59 17.09 -10.83
C GLU A 379 8.95 17.60 -11.35
N ASN A 380 9.95 17.66 -10.46
CA ASN A 380 11.29 18.18 -10.76
C ASN A 380 11.32 19.65 -11.21
N ALA A 381 10.31 20.46 -10.92
CA ALA A 381 10.28 21.86 -11.25
C ALA A 381 11.35 22.66 -10.49
N LEU A 382 12.08 23.51 -11.19
CA LEU A 382 13.02 24.44 -10.58
C LEU A 382 12.29 25.71 -10.13
N CYS A 383 12.28 25.95 -8.81
CA CYS A 383 11.75 27.18 -8.24
C CYS A 383 12.86 28.19 -7.97
N LYS A 384 12.72 29.40 -8.47
CA LYS A 384 13.62 30.52 -8.17
C LYS A 384 12.83 31.59 -7.41
N ILE A 385 13.30 31.94 -6.22
CA ILE A 385 12.74 33.01 -5.41
C ILE A 385 13.65 34.25 -5.63
N THR A 386 13.05 35.36 -6.05
CA THR A 386 13.76 36.61 -6.29
C THR A 386 13.04 37.75 -5.60
N ASP A 387 13.74 38.88 -5.39
CA ASP A 387 13.11 40.14 -5.05
C ASP A 387 12.45 40.79 -6.30
N ALA A 388 11.90 41.98 -6.13
CA ALA A 388 11.22 42.69 -7.21
C ALA A 388 12.14 43.10 -8.40
N ASN A 389 13.44 42.94 -8.26
CA ASN A 389 14.44 43.30 -9.30
C ASN A 389 14.96 42.02 -10.03
N GLY A 390 14.58 40.83 -9.63
CA GLY A 390 14.87 39.54 -10.29
C GLY A 390 16.10 38.82 -9.78
#